data_9329c5685adc598aed6fc24923cd236d
#
_entry.id   9329c5685adc598aed6fc24923cd236d
#
_cell.length_a   1.000
_cell.length_b   1.000
_cell.length_c   1.000
_cell.angle_alpha   90.00
_cell.angle_beta   90.00
_cell.angle_gamma   90.00
#
_symmetry.space_group_name_H-M   'P 1'
#
loop_
_entity.id
_entity.type
_entity.pdbx_description
1 polymer ?
#
loop_
_entity_poly.entity_id
_entity_poly.type
_entity_poly.pdbx_seq_one_letter_code
_entity_poly.pdbx_strand_id
1 'polypeptide(L)'
;MSAEHILVIEDDRLVRDLLESRLKAEGYHVVGVPSVSDALTATRTEIPDLVVLDLSLHNDDPFSGVCDGFAFLQFFRRSNPAVELLVIIHSVNNSPVVAARAKSLGVFAVIVKGGGIGVLLSTIRTALDGRKSKPAAPAVV
;
A
#
# COMPACT_ATOMS: atom_id res chain seq x y z
N MET A 1 4.78 -7.16 21.97
CA MET A 1 5.14 -6.66 20.64
C MET A 1 3.94 -5.97 20.03
N SER A 2 4.14 -4.76 19.52
CA SER A 2 3.07 -4.04 18.84
C SER A 2 2.72 -4.72 17.52
N ALA A 3 1.44 -4.70 17.18
CA ALA A 3 0.99 -5.21 15.89
C ALA A 3 1.57 -4.35 14.76
N GLU A 4 1.84 -4.99 13.63
CA GLU A 4 2.28 -4.29 12.44
C GLU A 4 1.13 -3.47 11.89
N HIS A 5 1.45 -2.27 11.43
CA HIS A 5 0.47 -1.31 10.95
C HIS A 5 0.35 -1.35 9.43
N ILE A 6 -0.86 -1.58 8.94
CA ILE A 6 -1.17 -1.61 7.50
C ILE A 6 -2.14 -0.49 7.17
N LEU A 7 -1.78 0.31 6.18
CA LEU A 7 -2.67 1.33 5.62
C LEU A 7 -3.26 0.78 4.32
N VAL A 8 -4.58 0.78 4.23
CA VAL A 8 -5.31 0.36 3.03
C VAL A 8 -5.88 1.59 2.34
N ILE A 9 -5.47 1.84 1.10
CA ILE A 9 -5.97 2.95 0.30
C ILE A 9 -6.85 2.37 -0.80
N GLU A 10 -8.15 2.47 -0.63
CA GLU A 10 -9.16 1.84 -1.49
C GLU A 10 -10.44 2.68 -1.46
N ASP A 11 -10.89 3.13 -2.62
CA ASP A 11 -12.09 3.98 -2.71
C ASP A 11 -13.39 3.18 -2.62
N ASP A 12 -13.40 1.92 -3.02
CA ASP A 12 -14.57 1.05 -2.89
C ASP A 12 -14.76 0.66 -1.43
N ARG A 13 -15.84 1.13 -0.83
CA ARG A 13 -16.11 0.90 0.59
C ARG A 13 -16.22 -0.58 0.94
N LEU A 14 -16.87 -1.36 0.08
CA LEU A 14 -17.05 -2.81 0.36
C LEU A 14 -15.72 -3.53 0.33
N VAL A 15 -14.89 -3.23 -0.64
CA VAL A 15 -13.55 -3.81 -0.74
C VAL A 15 -12.70 -3.38 0.45
N ARG A 16 -12.74 -2.09 0.79
CA ARG A 16 -11.99 -1.54 1.91
C ARG A 16 -12.40 -2.20 3.23
N ASP A 17 -13.70 -2.32 3.48
CA ASP A 17 -14.21 -2.95 4.71
C ASP A 17 -13.80 -4.42 4.78
N LEU A 18 -13.87 -5.13 3.66
CA LEU A 18 -13.43 -6.53 3.60
C LEU A 18 -11.94 -6.66 3.93
N LEU A 19 -11.11 -5.84 3.33
CA LEU A 19 -9.67 -5.87 3.59
C LEU A 19 -9.36 -5.53 5.05
N GLU A 20 -9.99 -4.49 5.59
CA GLU A 20 -9.81 -4.14 6.99
C GLU A 20 -10.17 -5.30 7.91
N SER A 21 -11.33 -5.90 7.69
CA SER A 21 -11.82 -6.99 8.52
C SER A 21 -10.87 -8.20 8.47
N ARG A 22 -10.46 -8.60 7.27
CA ARG A 22 -9.61 -9.78 7.09
C ARG A 22 -8.21 -9.54 7.64
N LEU A 23 -7.65 -8.36 7.45
CA LEU A 23 -6.32 -8.04 7.97
C LEU A 23 -6.32 -7.91 9.49
N LYS A 24 -7.36 -7.34 10.07
CA LYS A 24 -7.51 -7.29 11.53
C LYS A 24 -7.60 -8.70 12.12
N ALA A 25 -8.30 -9.60 11.44
CA ALA A 25 -8.41 -10.99 11.86
C ALA A 25 -7.05 -11.71 11.86
N GLU A 26 -6.11 -11.25 11.03
CA GLU A 26 -4.74 -11.78 11.00
C GLU A 26 -3.85 -11.16 12.10
N GLY A 27 -4.37 -10.23 12.88
CA GLY A 27 -3.65 -9.62 13.98
C GLY A 27 -2.98 -8.29 13.66
N TYR A 28 -3.20 -7.73 12.48
CA TYR A 28 -2.62 -6.44 12.10
C TYR A 28 -3.44 -5.27 12.65
N HIS A 29 -2.76 -4.16 12.90
CA HIS A 29 -3.42 -2.87 13.11
C HIS A 29 -3.67 -2.25 11.74
N VAL A 30 -4.94 -1.97 11.41
CA VAL A 30 -5.32 -1.58 10.05
C VAL A 30 -6.09 -0.27 10.06
N VAL A 31 -5.69 0.64 9.18
CA VAL A 31 -6.44 1.85 8.89
C VAL A 31 -6.77 1.85 7.41
N GLY A 32 -8.05 1.98 7.07
CA GLY A 32 -8.50 2.08 5.68
C GLY A 32 -8.95 3.50 5.36
N VAL A 33 -8.54 4.00 4.20
CA VAL A 33 -8.90 5.33 3.74
C VAL A 33 -9.35 5.29 2.28
N PRO A 34 -10.24 6.20 1.87
CA PRO A 34 -10.82 6.15 0.52
C PRO A 34 -10.06 6.95 -0.52
N SER A 35 -9.07 7.76 -0.13
CA SER A 35 -8.45 8.71 -1.06
C SER A 35 -6.98 8.94 -0.73
N VAL A 36 -6.27 9.50 -1.71
CA VAL A 36 -4.87 9.92 -1.52
C VAL A 36 -4.76 10.99 -0.45
N SER A 37 -5.69 11.94 -0.43
CA SER A 37 -5.70 13.01 0.57
C SER A 37 -5.79 12.44 2.00
N ASP A 38 -6.72 11.51 2.21
CA ASP A 38 -6.88 10.88 3.53
C ASP A 38 -5.66 10.01 3.88
N ALA A 39 -5.05 9.38 2.88
CA ALA A 39 -3.83 8.59 3.09
C ALA A 39 -2.67 9.46 3.55
N LEU A 40 -2.50 10.62 2.94
CA LEU A 40 -1.45 11.56 3.34
C LEU A 40 -1.67 12.07 4.76
N THR A 41 -2.92 12.36 5.13
CA THR A 41 -3.26 12.74 6.49
C THR A 41 -2.96 11.62 7.48
N ALA A 42 -3.34 10.39 7.15
CA ALA A 42 -3.08 9.23 8.01
C ALA A 42 -1.58 9.01 8.23
N THR A 43 -0.76 9.16 7.20
CA THR A 43 0.69 8.96 7.32
C THR A 43 1.40 10.04 8.13
N ARG A 44 0.80 11.21 8.27
CA ARG A 44 1.32 12.25 9.17
C ARG A 44 1.16 11.86 10.64
N THR A 45 0.09 11.13 10.95
CA THR A 45 -0.18 10.68 12.31
C THR A 45 0.66 9.46 12.66
N GLU A 46 0.73 8.50 11.74
CA GLU A 46 1.47 7.25 11.97
C GLU A 46 1.95 6.72 10.62
N ILE A 47 3.25 6.43 10.52
CA ILE A 47 3.82 5.84 9.32
C ILE A 47 3.56 4.33 9.36
N PRO A 48 2.88 3.77 8.34
CA PRO A 48 2.58 2.35 8.34
C PRO A 48 3.81 1.51 8.01
N ASP A 49 3.75 0.23 8.37
CA ASP A 49 4.76 -0.74 7.97
C ASP A 49 4.57 -1.17 6.53
N LEU A 50 3.32 -1.19 6.07
CA LEU A 50 2.97 -1.61 4.72
C LEU A 50 1.72 -0.88 4.25
N VAL A 51 1.67 -0.59 2.97
CA VAL A 51 0.50 0.02 2.32
C VAL A 51 -0.04 -0.93 1.26
N VAL A 52 -1.35 -1.16 1.31
CA VAL A 52 -2.10 -1.79 0.22
C VAL A 52 -2.74 -0.67 -0.58
N LEU A 53 -2.37 -0.56 -1.85
CA LEU A 53 -2.67 0.60 -2.66
C LEU A 53 -3.48 0.24 -3.89
N ASP A 54 -4.66 0.84 -4.03
CA ASP A 54 -5.46 0.76 -5.25
C ASP A 54 -5.00 1.85 -6.22
N LEU A 55 -4.78 1.50 -7.47
CA LEU A 55 -4.38 2.46 -8.49
C LEU A 55 -5.56 3.20 -9.11
N SER A 56 -6.76 2.63 -8.98
CA SER A 56 -7.96 3.17 -9.63
C SER A 56 -8.73 4.13 -8.71
N LEU A 57 -8.02 4.88 -7.88
CA LEU A 57 -8.64 5.82 -6.97
C LEU A 57 -9.35 6.92 -7.74
N HIS A 58 -10.63 7.10 -7.45
CA HIS A 58 -11.40 8.17 -8.04
C HIS A 58 -10.96 9.52 -7.49
N ASN A 59 -10.83 10.48 -8.39
CA ASN A 59 -10.56 11.84 -8.04
C ASN A 59 -11.74 12.70 -8.50
N ASP A 60 -12.33 13.42 -7.56
CA ASP A 60 -13.47 14.29 -7.85
C ASP A 60 -13.06 15.56 -8.59
N ASP A 61 -11.76 15.81 -8.72
CA ASP A 61 -11.26 16.98 -9.44
C ASP A 61 -10.85 16.59 -10.87
N PRO A 62 -11.66 16.94 -11.88
CA PRO A 62 -11.35 16.59 -13.27
C PRO A 62 -10.12 17.30 -13.82
N PHE A 63 -9.60 18.29 -13.11
CA PHE A 63 -8.44 19.07 -13.54
C PHE A 63 -7.14 18.65 -12.88
N SER A 64 -7.18 17.76 -11.90
CA SER A 64 -5.97 17.35 -11.18
C SER A 64 -5.09 16.39 -11.96
N GLY A 65 -5.54 15.97 -13.13
CA GLY A 65 -4.74 15.28 -14.13
C GLY A 65 -4.46 13.82 -13.82
N VAL A 66 -4.14 13.44 -12.63
CA VAL A 66 -3.89 12.04 -12.28
C VAL A 66 -3.95 11.89 -10.79
N CYS A 67 -5.03 11.30 -10.30
CA CYS A 67 -4.98 10.76 -8.95
C CYS A 67 -4.99 9.26 -9.01
N ASP A 68 -3.91 8.71 -9.50
CA ASP A 68 -3.68 7.29 -9.28
C ASP A 68 -2.89 7.13 -7.98
N GLY A 69 -2.89 5.91 -7.50
CA GLY A 69 -2.16 5.61 -6.27
C GLY A 69 -0.66 5.87 -6.37
N PHE A 70 -0.11 5.93 -7.58
CA PHE A 70 1.31 6.26 -7.76
C PHE A 70 1.64 7.68 -7.29
N ALA A 71 0.68 8.61 -7.42
CA ALA A 71 0.89 9.98 -6.93
C ALA A 71 1.09 9.99 -5.41
N PHE A 72 0.33 9.18 -4.67
CA PHE A 72 0.54 9.02 -3.23
C PHE A 72 1.97 8.55 -2.94
N LEU A 73 2.40 7.50 -3.63
CA LEU A 73 3.69 6.89 -3.38
C LEU A 73 4.84 7.85 -3.68
N GLN A 74 4.76 8.57 -4.80
CA GLN A 74 5.76 9.56 -5.15
C GLN A 74 5.83 10.68 -4.12
N PHE A 75 4.68 11.21 -3.71
CA PHE A 75 4.61 12.26 -2.70
C PHE A 75 5.14 11.77 -1.35
N PHE A 76 4.72 10.59 -0.92
CA PHE A 76 5.17 10.03 0.35
C PHE A 76 6.70 9.87 0.39
N ARG A 77 7.27 9.31 -0.66
CA ARG A 77 8.72 9.09 -0.72
C ARG A 77 9.51 10.38 -0.74
N ARG A 78 8.99 11.40 -1.42
CA ARG A 78 9.63 12.71 -1.45
C ARG A 78 9.61 13.37 -0.08
N SER A 79 8.52 13.21 0.65
CA SER A 79 8.35 13.80 1.98
C SER A 79 9.05 13.01 3.07
N ASN A 80 9.34 11.73 2.85
CA ASN A 80 9.89 10.84 3.87
C ASN A 80 11.03 10.00 3.26
N PRO A 81 12.13 10.65 2.83
CA PRO A 81 13.16 9.94 2.05
C PRO A 81 13.91 8.87 2.83
N ALA A 82 13.89 8.91 4.16
CA ALA A 82 14.56 7.93 5.00
C ALA A 82 13.68 6.73 5.35
N VAL A 83 12.41 6.75 4.98
CA VAL A 83 11.47 5.68 5.32
C VAL A 83 11.41 4.65 4.20
N GLU A 84 11.67 3.39 4.55
CA GLU A 84 11.42 2.26 3.66
C GLU A 84 9.98 1.81 3.83
N LEU A 85 9.14 2.12 2.86
CA LEU A 85 7.74 1.77 2.88
C LEU A 85 7.52 0.55 1.98
N LEU A 86 6.98 -0.52 2.56
CA LEU A 86 6.53 -1.67 1.78
C LEU A 86 5.19 -1.31 1.13
N VAL A 87 5.10 -1.49 -0.18
CA VAL A 87 3.88 -1.18 -0.93
C VAL A 87 3.48 -2.39 -1.75
N ILE A 88 2.23 -2.79 -1.62
CA ILE A 88 1.60 -3.81 -2.46
C ILE A 88 0.46 -3.14 -3.20
N ILE A 89 0.48 -3.22 -4.52
CA ILE A 89 -0.59 -2.70 -5.35
C ILE A 89 -1.67 -3.78 -5.49
N HIS A 90 -2.90 -3.40 -5.24
CA HIS A 90 -4.08 -4.26 -5.38
C HIS A 90 -5.01 -3.60 -6.38
N SER A 91 -5.03 -4.07 -7.62
CA SER A 91 -5.68 -3.36 -8.72
C SER A 91 -6.31 -4.33 -9.72
N VAL A 92 -7.35 -3.85 -10.42
CA VAL A 92 -7.92 -4.59 -11.55
C VAL A 92 -7.01 -4.51 -12.78
N ASN A 93 -6.12 -3.56 -12.83
CA ASN A 93 -5.24 -3.31 -13.98
C ASN A 93 -3.84 -3.86 -13.71
N ASN A 94 -3.42 -4.82 -14.54
CA ASN A 94 -2.08 -5.42 -14.48
C ASN A 94 -1.32 -5.25 -15.80
N SER A 95 -1.60 -4.18 -16.54
CA SER A 95 -0.93 -3.94 -17.82
C SER A 95 0.60 -3.87 -17.66
N PRO A 96 1.37 -4.15 -18.74
CA PRO A 96 2.82 -4.02 -18.69
C PRO A 96 3.31 -2.62 -18.28
N VAL A 97 2.56 -1.59 -18.63
CA VAL A 97 2.89 -0.20 -18.23
C VAL A 97 2.81 -0.04 -16.73
N VAL A 98 1.72 -0.53 -16.12
CA VAL A 98 1.55 -0.50 -14.67
C VAL A 98 2.65 -1.30 -13.97
N ALA A 99 2.93 -2.51 -14.45
CA ALA A 99 3.97 -3.35 -13.86
C ALA A 99 5.35 -2.69 -13.92
N ALA A 100 5.68 -2.09 -15.05
CA ALA A 100 6.96 -1.40 -15.22
C ALA A 100 7.09 -0.19 -14.27
N ARG A 101 6.03 0.60 -14.15
CA ARG A 101 6.04 1.76 -13.25
C ARG A 101 6.11 1.34 -11.79
N ALA A 102 5.37 0.30 -11.41
CA ALA A 102 5.44 -0.25 -10.06
C ALA A 102 6.86 -0.70 -9.72
N LYS A 103 7.50 -1.42 -10.64
CA LYS A 103 8.88 -1.86 -10.47
C LYS A 103 9.85 -0.68 -10.32
N SER A 104 9.69 0.34 -11.14
CA SER A 104 10.57 1.53 -11.08
C SER A 104 10.41 2.28 -9.76
N LEU A 105 9.24 2.21 -9.13
CA LEU A 105 8.98 2.85 -7.85
C LEU A 105 9.27 1.92 -6.66
N GLY A 106 9.80 0.74 -6.89
CA GLY A 106 10.18 -0.18 -5.83
C GLY A 106 9.00 -0.82 -5.10
N VAL A 107 7.88 -0.98 -5.76
CA VAL A 107 6.71 -1.67 -5.21
C VAL A 107 7.05 -3.14 -4.99
N PHE A 108 6.65 -3.69 -3.85
CA PHE A 108 6.96 -5.08 -3.51
C PHE A 108 6.26 -6.07 -4.42
N ALA A 109 4.98 -5.85 -4.70
CA ALA A 109 4.19 -6.74 -5.54
C ALA A 109 2.97 -6.03 -6.12
N VAL A 110 2.48 -6.53 -7.24
CA VAL A 110 1.22 -6.12 -7.84
C VAL A 110 0.28 -7.32 -7.83
N ILE A 111 -0.83 -7.20 -7.12
CA ILE A 111 -1.83 -8.25 -6.98
C ILE A 111 -3.09 -7.84 -7.73
N VAL A 112 -3.55 -8.68 -8.63
CA VAL A 112 -4.75 -8.40 -9.42
C VAL A 112 -6.00 -8.71 -8.58
N LYS A 113 -6.95 -7.77 -8.58
CA LYS A 113 -8.25 -7.99 -7.92
C LYS A 113 -9.02 -9.10 -8.63
N GLY A 114 -9.83 -9.82 -7.86
CA GLY A 114 -10.67 -10.89 -8.40
C GLY A 114 -10.10 -12.28 -8.27
N GLY A 115 -8.83 -12.43 -7.92
CA GLY A 115 -8.18 -13.72 -7.69
C GLY A 115 -8.35 -14.26 -6.26
N GLY A 116 -9.19 -13.63 -5.47
CA GLY A 116 -9.36 -13.97 -4.07
C GLY A 116 -8.40 -13.23 -3.15
N ILE A 117 -8.79 -13.09 -1.89
CA ILE A 117 -8.01 -12.33 -0.92
C ILE A 117 -6.80 -13.11 -0.40
N GLY A 118 -6.80 -14.43 -0.54
CA GLY A 118 -5.74 -15.28 0.01
C GLY A 118 -4.34 -14.94 -0.50
N VAL A 119 -4.23 -14.64 -1.80
CA VAL A 119 -2.95 -14.26 -2.40
C VAL A 119 -2.45 -12.95 -1.81
N LEU A 120 -3.35 -11.99 -1.64
CA LEU A 120 -3.00 -10.71 -1.02
C LEU A 120 -2.52 -10.91 0.41
N LEU A 121 -3.23 -11.68 1.21
CA LEU A 121 -2.86 -11.94 2.60
C LEU A 121 -1.49 -12.63 2.70
N SER A 122 -1.24 -13.64 1.87
CA SER A 122 0.04 -14.33 1.90
C SER A 122 1.18 -13.44 1.42
N THR A 123 0.93 -12.58 0.45
CA THR A 123 1.94 -11.63 -0.04
C THR A 123 2.29 -10.59 1.02
N ILE A 124 1.30 -10.09 1.75
CA ILE A 124 1.51 -9.17 2.86
C ILE A 124 2.39 -9.83 3.93
N ARG A 125 2.06 -11.06 4.29
CA ARG A 125 2.85 -11.80 5.29
C ARG A 125 4.29 -12.00 4.83
N THR A 126 4.48 -12.39 3.58
CA THR A 126 5.82 -12.57 3.01
C THR A 126 6.62 -11.27 3.05
N ALA A 127 6.00 -10.15 2.69
CA ALA A 127 6.66 -8.85 2.69
C ALA A 127 7.10 -8.45 4.10
N LEU A 128 6.21 -8.58 5.08
CA LEU A 128 6.50 -8.20 6.46
C LEU A 128 7.50 -9.13 7.12
N ASP A 129 7.41 -10.42 6.86
CA ASP A 129 8.36 -11.40 7.41
C ASP A 129 9.75 -11.20 6.81
N GLY A 130 9.84 -10.89 5.52
CA GLY A 130 11.10 -10.57 4.87
C GLY A 130 11.76 -9.34 5.46
N ARG A 131 10.98 -8.33 5.84
CA ARG A 131 11.47 -7.13 6.51
C ARG A 131 12.04 -7.44 7.90
N LYS A 132 11.36 -8.30 8.66
CA LYS A 132 11.81 -8.71 10.00
C LYS A 132 13.08 -9.55 9.97
N SER A 133 13.23 -10.40 8.95
CA SER A 133 14.40 -11.27 8.82
C SER A 133 15.60 -10.57 8.21
N LYS A 134 15.43 -9.37 7.65
CA LYS A 134 16.57 -8.57 7.23
C LYS A 134 17.31 -8.09 8.46
N PRO A 135 18.63 -8.34 8.54
CA PRO A 135 19.42 -7.69 9.57
C PRO A 135 19.19 -6.19 9.50
N ALA A 136 19.19 -5.55 10.66
CA ALA A 136 19.11 -4.11 10.76
C ALA A 136 19.95 -3.52 9.64
N ALA A 137 19.37 -2.60 8.90
CA ALA A 137 19.89 -2.05 7.67
C ALA A 137 21.42 -2.07 7.67
N PRO A 138 22.01 -2.78 6.72
CA PRO A 138 23.46 -2.80 6.68
C PRO A 138 23.91 -1.36 6.67
N ALA A 139 24.75 -1.05 7.63
CA ALA A 139 25.46 0.19 7.57
C ALA A 139 25.89 0.30 6.12
N VAL A 140 25.39 1.31 5.46
CA VAL A 140 25.76 1.53 4.08
C VAL A 140 27.26 1.68 4.05
N VAL A 141 27.83 0.71 3.46
CA VAL A 141 29.27 0.76 3.28
C VAL A 141 29.54 1.55 2.01
#